data_198ca7bb3264ef4b92f24442a603ef47
#
_entry.id   198ca7bb3264ef4b92f24442a603ef47
#
_cell.length_a   1.000
_cell.length_b   1.000
_cell.length_c   1.000
_cell.angle_alpha   90.00
_cell.angle_beta   90.00
_cell.angle_gamma   90.00
#
_symmetry.space_group_name_H-M   'P 1'
#
loop_
_entity.id
_entity.type
_entity.pdbx_description
1 polymer ?
#
loop_
_entity_poly.entity_id
_entity_poly.type
_entity_poly.pdbx_seq_one_letter_code
_entity_poly.pdbx_strand_id
1 'polypeptide(L)'
;MSHKNFKSIEKTVFGRGSFNQLDEIIAPKRNDNNKYFVFIVDNYFKGKSLENRLQNKPEDIVYFIDVDPHEPTTEQIDQLRDEILATKGLPSGVIGIGGGSIMDIAKALSLMLCNEGPSQQYQGLNLIKKPGVYHVGVPTISGTGAECSMTAVLTGPEKKLGLKCEWTIFDQVILDSELTASVPVDKWFYTGMDTFIHCIESRDGILNNAYSMAYGEQSLKLCRDIYLGENAGQSPENDDKLMVASLMGGLSLTYSEVGVCHALSYGLSKIFSEKHCYANCLAFQHLDDYYPEGVAEFNTMLKKHNINLPQGLSKNWTDAEITAMAHVAYNLPHMWNHAIGTDWKDKVSIETIEELFRRL
;
A
#
# COMPACT_ATOMS: atom_id res chain seq x y z
N MET A 1 10.28 21.75 -18.22
CA MET A 1 9.47 20.89 -17.32
C MET A 1 9.52 19.46 -17.86
N SER A 2 9.98 18.52 -17.07
CA SER A 2 9.87 17.10 -17.42
C SER A 2 8.40 16.71 -17.25
N HIS A 3 7.73 16.30 -18.33
CA HIS A 3 6.39 15.72 -18.23
C HIS A 3 6.50 14.31 -17.67
N LYS A 4 5.51 13.92 -16.87
CA LYS A 4 5.37 12.55 -16.33
C LYS A 4 4.20 11.89 -17.06
N ASN A 5 4.38 10.64 -17.47
CA ASN A 5 3.31 9.82 -18.01
C ASN A 5 2.96 8.78 -16.98
N PHE A 6 1.69 8.70 -16.60
CA PHE A 6 1.22 7.68 -15.66
C PHE A 6 0.05 6.93 -16.27
N LYS A 7 0.13 5.61 -16.25
CA LYS A 7 -1.03 4.76 -16.47
C LYS A 7 -1.92 4.89 -15.23
N SER A 8 -3.22 5.04 -15.44
CA SER A 8 -4.23 4.92 -14.38
C SER A 8 -4.91 3.56 -14.49
N ILE A 9 -5.66 3.18 -13.46
CA ILE A 9 -6.57 2.04 -13.49
C ILE A 9 -7.51 2.22 -14.69
N GLU A 10 -7.61 1.21 -15.55
CA GLU A 10 -8.46 1.28 -16.74
C GLU A 10 -9.94 1.36 -16.35
N LYS A 11 -10.37 0.60 -15.33
CA LYS A 11 -11.75 0.60 -14.88
C LYS A 11 -11.85 0.44 -13.37
N THR A 12 -12.59 1.35 -12.74
CA THR A 12 -12.94 1.29 -11.31
C THR A 12 -14.43 1.04 -11.17
N VAL A 13 -14.80 0.04 -10.37
CA VAL A 13 -16.19 -0.20 -9.94
C VAL A 13 -16.27 0.17 -8.47
N PHE A 14 -17.23 1.01 -8.10
CA PHE A 14 -17.38 1.52 -6.74
C PHE A 14 -18.83 1.39 -6.26
N GLY A 15 -18.97 0.99 -5.02
CA GLY A 15 -20.24 0.96 -4.28
C GLY A 15 -20.45 -0.32 -3.51
N ARG A 16 -21.34 -0.27 -2.51
CA ARG A 16 -21.69 -1.42 -1.67
C ARG A 16 -22.28 -2.54 -2.51
N GLY A 17 -21.82 -3.77 -2.30
CA GLY A 17 -22.23 -4.93 -3.06
C GLY A 17 -21.59 -5.04 -4.44
N SER A 18 -20.70 -4.12 -4.84
CA SER A 18 -20.07 -4.16 -6.17
C SER A 18 -19.17 -5.38 -6.37
N PHE A 19 -18.69 -6.01 -5.31
CA PHE A 19 -17.95 -7.28 -5.37
C PHE A 19 -18.76 -8.41 -6.04
N ASN A 20 -20.10 -8.36 -5.95
CA ASN A 20 -20.96 -9.35 -6.59
C ASN A 20 -20.90 -9.31 -8.13
N GLN A 21 -20.31 -8.29 -8.73
CA GLN A 21 -20.07 -8.18 -10.17
C GLN A 21 -18.77 -8.84 -10.63
N LEU A 22 -17.98 -9.45 -9.72
CA LEU A 22 -16.65 -9.98 -10.04
C LEU A 22 -16.69 -10.98 -11.20
N ASP A 23 -17.60 -11.95 -11.19
CA ASP A 23 -17.69 -12.97 -12.26
C ASP A 23 -18.02 -12.32 -13.63
N GLU A 24 -18.94 -11.34 -13.64
CA GLU A 24 -19.28 -10.59 -14.86
C GLU A 24 -18.08 -9.78 -15.38
N ILE A 25 -17.32 -9.17 -14.47
CA ILE A 25 -16.13 -8.36 -14.79
C ILE A 25 -15.04 -9.21 -15.44
N ILE A 26 -14.76 -10.41 -14.91
CA ILE A 26 -13.68 -11.27 -15.38
C ILE A 26 -14.10 -12.18 -16.54
N ALA A 27 -15.40 -12.40 -16.74
CA ALA A 27 -15.91 -13.30 -17.79
C ALA A 27 -15.36 -13.00 -19.20
N PRO A 28 -15.25 -11.73 -19.66
CA PRO A 28 -14.68 -11.42 -20.98
C PRO A 28 -13.20 -11.75 -21.12
N LYS A 29 -12.49 -11.93 -20.00
CA LYS A 29 -11.06 -12.26 -19.98
C LYS A 29 -10.80 -13.76 -19.90
N ARG A 30 -11.82 -14.61 -19.71
CA ARG A 30 -11.74 -16.07 -19.79
C ARG A 30 -11.66 -16.46 -21.27
N ASN A 31 -10.46 -16.42 -21.84
CA ASN A 31 -10.23 -16.76 -23.24
C ASN A 31 -10.20 -18.29 -23.46
N ASP A 32 -10.25 -18.69 -24.75
CA ASP A 32 -10.36 -20.12 -25.12
C ASP A 32 -9.14 -20.96 -24.75
N ASN A 33 -7.97 -20.36 -24.59
CA ASN A 33 -6.72 -21.08 -24.36
C ASN A 33 -6.38 -21.21 -22.85
N ASN A 34 -6.74 -20.19 -22.05
CA ASN A 34 -6.44 -20.14 -20.62
C ASN A 34 -7.69 -19.70 -19.86
N LYS A 35 -8.57 -20.68 -19.55
CA LYS A 35 -9.90 -20.39 -19.00
C LYS A 35 -9.94 -20.16 -17.49
N TYR A 36 -8.82 -20.14 -16.80
CA TYR A 36 -8.78 -20.06 -15.35
C TYR A 36 -8.14 -18.75 -14.85
N PHE A 37 -8.56 -18.37 -13.67
CA PHE A 37 -7.97 -17.28 -12.89
C PHE A 37 -7.29 -17.79 -11.64
N VAL A 38 -6.33 -17.03 -11.13
CA VAL A 38 -5.72 -17.24 -9.82
C VAL A 38 -6.27 -16.21 -8.86
N PHE A 39 -6.88 -16.66 -7.77
CA PHE A 39 -7.37 -15.83 -6.69
C PHE A 39 -6.34 -15.86 -5.55
N ILE A 40 -5.82 -14.71 -5.20
CA ILE A 40 -4.97 -14.48 -4.04
C ILE A 40 -5.83 -13.81 -2.98
N VAL A 41 -6.18 -14.54 -1.95
CA VAL A 41 -7.15 -14.11 -0.93
C VAL A 41 -6.46 -14.07 0.43
N ASP A 42 -6.70 -13.03 1.21
CA ASP A 42 -6.22 -12.95 2.58
C ASP A 42 -6.78 -14.12 3.41
N ASN A 43 -5.90 -14.87 4.05
CA ASN A 43 -6.26 -16.04 4.86
C ASN A 43 -7.26 -15.71 5.98
N TYR A 44 -7.37 -14.45 6.38
CA TYR A 44 -8.40 -13.98 7.30
C TYR A 44 -9.82 -14.37 6.85
N PHE A 45 -10.08 -14.45 5.55
CA PHE A 45 -11.40 -14.75 5.00
C PHE A 45 -11.71 -16.24 4.84
N LYS A 46 -10.72 -17.11 5.05
CA LYS A 46 -10.92 -18.56 4.99
C LYS A 46 -11.93 -19.01 6.06
N GLY A 47 -12.95 -19.72 5.65
CA GLY A 47 -14.07 -20.15 6.51
C GLY A 47 -15.08 -19.03 6.84
N LYS A 48 -14.95 -17.83 6.26
CA LYS A 48 -15.88 -16.71 6.48
C LYS A 48 -16.80 -16.47 5.28
N SER A 49 -17.77 -15.58 5.47
CA SER A 49 -18.80 -15.29 4.45
C SER A 49 -18.25 -14.84 3.10
N LEU A 50 -17.10 -14.15 3.08
CA LEU A 50 -16.48 -13.70 1.84
C LEU A 50 -16.02 -14.88 0.96
N GLU A 51 -15.52 -15.96 1.56
CA GLU A 51 -15.13 -17.16 0.81
C GLU A 51 -16.28 -17.70 -0.07
N ASN A 52 -17.50 -17.70 0.47
CA ASN A 52 -18.68 -18.13 -0.28
C ASN A 52 -19.11 -17.14 -1.38
N ARG A 53 -18.53 -15.95 -1.42
CA ARG A 53 -18.81 -14.88 -2.40
C ARG A 53 -17.74 -14.77 -3.49
N LEU A 54 -16.69 -15.62 -3.49
CA LEU A 54 -15.56 -15.49 -4.42
C LEU A 54 -15.97 -15.69 -5.89
N GLN A 55 -17.08 -16.39 -6.14
CA GLN A 55 -17.60 -16.68 -7.48
C GLN A 55 -16.59 -17.37 -8.41
N ASN A 56 -15.57 -18.02 -7.83
CA ASN A 56 -14.58 -18.78 -8.58
C ASN A 56 -15.21 -20.02 -9.23
N LYS A 57 -14.70 -20.37 -10.40
CA LYS A 57 -15.12 -21.58 -11.14
C LYS A 57 -14.29 -22.78 -10.69
N PRO A 58 -14.73 -24.02 -10.98
CA PRO A 58 -13.98 -25.24 -10.64
C PRO A 58 -12.56 -25.29 -11.24
N GLU A 59 -12.35 -24.65 -12.36
CA GLU A 59 -11.04 -24.54 -13.01
C GLU A 59 -10.10 -23.52 -12.38
N ASP A 60 -10.61 -22.57 -11.59
CA ASP A 60 -9.80 -21.52 -10.95
C ASP A 60 -8.94 -22.09 -9.82
N ILE A 61 -7.87 -21.40 -9.50
CA ILE A 61 -7.00 -21.72 -8.36
C ILE A 61 -7.21 -20.62 -7.30
N VAL A 62 -7.44 -21.04 -6.06
CA VAL A 62 -7.61 -20.13 -4.93
C VAL A 62 -6.49 -20.37 -3.91
N TYR A 63 -5.68 -19.37 -3.66
CA TYR A 63 -4.68 -19.35 -2.59
C TYR A 63 -5.17 -18.47 -1.46
N PHE A 64 -5.29 -19.04 -0.26
CA PHE A 64 -5.45 -18.27 0.97
C PHE A 64 -4.06 -18.01 1.54
N ILE A 65 -3.64 -16.74 1.52
CA ILE A 65 -2.29 -16.34 1.92
C ILE A 65 -2.34 -15.68 3.30
N ASP A 66 -1.51 -16.19 4.19
CA ASP A 66 -1.28 -15.56 5.48
C ASP A 66 -0.23 -14.45 5.33
N VAL A 67 -0.64 -13.23 5.64
CA VAL A 67 0.21 -12.03 5.58
C VAL A 67 0.49 -11.45 6.96
N ASP A 68 0.13 -12.16 8.02
CA ASP A 68 0.37 -11.77 9.41
C ASP A 68 1.23 -12.85 10.12
N PRO A 69 2.39 -12.51 10.68
CA PRO A 69 3.00 -11.17 10.80
C PRO A 69 3.90 -10.77 9.61
N HIS A 70 4.05 -11.62 8.61
CA HIS A 70 5.09 -11.47 7.58
C HIS A 70 4.59 -10.65 6.39
N GLU A 71 5.43 -9.73 5.94
CA GLU A 71 5.21 -9.02 4.68
C GLU A 71 5.55 -9.91 3.48
N PRO A 72 4.98 -9.61 2.27
CA PRO A 72 5.26 -10.37 1.06
C PRO A 72 6.76 -10.42 0.74
N THR A 73 7.26 -11.60 0.35
CA THR A 73 8.66 -11.78 -0.02
C THR A 73 8.82 -12.10 -1.50
N THR A 74 10.00 -11.79 -2.04
CA THR A 74 10.35 -12.16 -3.42
C THR A 74 10.35 -13.67 -3.61
N GLU A 75 10.81 -14.44 -2.63
CA GLU A 75 10.79 -15.90 -2.67
C GLU A 75 9.37 -16.47 -2.75
N GLN A 76 8.43 -15.92 -1.97
CA GLN A 76 7.02 -16.31 -2.02
C GLN A 76 6.40 -16.10 -3.40
N ILE A 77 6.72 -14.98 -4.06
CA ILE A 77 6.23 -14.69 -5.42
C ILE A 77 6.79 -15.72 -6.41
N ASP A 78 8.08 -16.02 -6.33
CA ASP A 78 8.74 -17.00 -7.22
C ASP A 78 8.15 -18.41 -7.04
N GLN A 79 7.91 -18.83 -5.80
CA GLN A 79 7.27 -20.12 -5.50
C GLN A 79 5.85 -20.21 -6.05
N LEU A 80 5.02 -19.20 -5.82
CA LEU A 80 3.65 -19.14 -6.36
C LEU A 80 3.65 -19.17 -7.89
N ARG A 81 4.52 -18.38 -8.54
CA ARG A 81 4.67 -18.39 -10.00
C ARG A 81 4.99 -19.79 -10.52
N ASP A 82 6.01 -20.41 -9.96
CA ASP A 82 6.51 -21.70 -10.43
C ASP A 82 5.48 -22.81 -10.23
N GLU A 83 4.77 -22.82 -9.10
CA GLU A 83 3.68 -23.75 -8.82
C GLU A 83 2.51 -23.59 -9.81
N ILE A 84 2.07 -22.35 -10.07
CA ILE A 84 0.98 -22.05 -11.00
C ILE A 84 1.34 -22.51 -12.41
N LEU A 85 2.53 -22.14 -12.89
CA LEU A 85 2.99 -22.50 -14.24
C LEU A 85 3.13 -24.02 -14.41
N ALA A 86 3.61 -24.73 -13.39
CA ALA A 86 3.76 -26.19 -13.41
C ALA A 86 2.39 -26.89 -13.37
N THR A 87 1.39 -26.33 -12.70
CA THR A 87 0.08 -26.96 -12.49
C THR A 87 -0.83 -26.82 -13.72
N LYS A 88 -0.98 -25.61 -14.26
CA LYS A 88 -1.94 -25.31 -15.34
C LYS A 88 -1.42 -24.39 -16.44
N GLY A 89 -0.14 -23.99 -16.38
CA GLY A 89 0.43 -23.00 -17.29
C GLY A 89 -0.04 -21.57 -16.98
N LEU A 90 -0.02 -20.69 -17.98
CA LEU A 90 -0.32 -19.27 -17.80
C LEU A 90 -1.82 -19.03 -17.57
N PRO A 91 -2.26 -18.37 -16.48
CA PRO A 91 -3.66 -18.04 -16.23
C PRO A 91 -4.16 -16.89 -17.13
N SER A 92 -5.47 -16.74 -17.23
CA SER A 92 -6.11 -15.56 -17.83
C SER A 92 -5.87 -14.29 -17.03
N GLY A 93 -5.71 -14.41 -15.72
CA GLY A 93 -5.41 -13.28 -14.85
C GLY A 93 -5.27 -13.66 -13.38
N VAL A 94 -4.95 -12.67 -12.58
CA VAL A 94 -4.78 -12.75 -11.12
C VAL A 94 -5.77 -11.79 -10.45
N ILE A 95 -6.43 -12.25 -9.39
CA ILE A 95 -7.37 -11.45 -8.60
C ILE A 95 -6.85 -11.39 -7.17
N GLY A 96 -6.52 -10.20 -6.68
CA GLY A 96 -6.13 -9.98 -5.29
C GLY A 96 -7.32 -9.52 -4.46
N ILE A 97 -7.62 -10.21 -3.36
CA ILE A 97 -8.73 -9.89 -2.44
C ILE A 97 -8.16 -9.82 -1.03
N GLY A 98 -7.94 -8.61 -0.51
CA GLY A 98 -7.29 -8.43 0.79
C GLY A 98 -6.80 -7.01 1.03
N GLY A 99 -5.91 -6.86 1.99
CA GLY A 99 -5.21 -5.60 2.27
C GLY A 99 -4.02 -5.35 1.35
N GLY A 100 -3.22 -4.32 1.66
CA GLY A 100 -2.07 -3.89 0.85
C GLY A 100 -1.11 -5.01 0.48
N SER A 101 -0.78 -5.90 1.42
CA SER A 101 0.12 -7.04 1.17
C SER A 101 -0.46 -8.00 0.10
N ILE A 102 -1.76 -8.26 0.13
CA ILE A 102 -2.41 -9.10 -0.90
C ILE A 102 -2.44 -8.39 -2.25
N MET A 103 -2.68 -7.06 -2.26
CA MET A 103 -2.58 -6.27 -3.48
C MET A 103 -1.18 -6.37 -4.09
N ASP A 104 -0.14 -6.27 -3.26
CA ASP A 104 1.26 -6.35 -3.71
C ASP A 104 1.61 -7.75 -4.23
N ILE A 105 1.15 -8.82 -3.57
CA ILE A 105 1.32 -10.20 -4.07
C ILE A 105 0.64 -10.37 -5.43
N ALA A 106 -0.60 -9.92 -5.58
CA ALA A 106 -1.35 -10.09 -6.83
C ALA A 106 -0.71 -9.33 -8.00
N LYS A 107 -0.24 -8.11 -7.77
CA LYS A 107 0.50 -7.31 -8.75
C LYS A 107 1.81 -7.98 -9.14
N ALA A 108 2.64 -8.33 -8.15
CA ALA A 108 3.93 -8.96 -8.39
C ALA A 108 3.78 -10.30 -9.11
N LEU A 109 2.82 -11.13 -8.69
CA LEU A 109 2.53 -12.42 -9.31
C LEU A 109 2.09 -12.25 -10.76
N SER A 110 1.17 -11.31 -11.04
CA SER A 110 0.75 -10.99 -12.42
C SER A 110 1.94 -10.70 -13.31
N LEU A 111 2.87 -9.86 -12.84
CA LEU A 111 4.09 -9.50 -13.57
C LEU A 111 5.02 -10.70 -13.75
N MET A 112 5.28 -11.45 -12.68
CA MET A 112 6.26 -12.53 -12.68
C MET A 112 5.80 -13.77 -13.44
N LEU A 113 4.52 -13.97 -13.66
CA LEU A 113 3.99 -14.99 -14.58
C LEU A 113 4.41 -14.78 -16.04
N CYS A 114 4.79 -13.54 -16.40
CA CYS A 114 5.22 -13.17 -17.77
C CYS A 114 6.71 -12.79 -17.85
N ASN A 115 7.43 -12.73 -16.72
CA ASN A 115 8.83 -12.31 -16.65
C ASN A 115 9.71 -13.41 -16.04
N GLU A 116 10.79 -13.73 -16.71
CA GLU A 116 11.69 -14.82 -16.33
C GLU A 116 12.67 -14.42 -15.22
N GLY A 117 13.14 -15.41 -14.46
CA GLY A 117 14.13 -15.24 -13.40
C GLY A 117 13.52 -14.85 -12.06
N PRO A 118 14.34 -14.64 -11.03
CA PRO A 118 13.86 -14.34 -9.68
C PRO A 118 13.33 -12.93 -9.57
N SER A 119 12.22 -12.76 -8.83
CA SER A 119 11.54 -11.47 -8.66
C SER A 119 12.41 -10.38 -8.01
N GLN A 120 13.38 -10.78 -7.17
CA GLN A 120 14.33 -9.85 -6.55
C GLN A 120 15.12 -8.99 -7.55
N GLN A 121 15.39 -9.48 -8.76
CA GLN A 121 16.10 -8.71 -9.79
C GLN A 121 15.27 -7.56 -10.37
N TYR A 122 13.98 -7.59 -10.16
CA TYR A 122 13.03 -6.58 -10.62
C TYR A 122 12.67 -5.53 -9.56
N GLN A 123 13.24 -5.61 -8.35
CA GLN A 123 13.05 -4.61 -7.32
C GLN A 123 13.72 -3.28 -7.70
N GLY A 124 12.91 -2.31 -8.07
CA GLY A 124 13.32 -0.98 -8.53
C GLY A 124 12.39 -0.42 -9.59
N LEU A 125 12.78 0.73 -10.14
CA LEU A 125 11.97 1.46 -11.11
C LEU A 125 12.21 0.96 -12.54
N ASN A 126 11.13 0.59 -13.25
CA ASN A 126 11.13 0.20 -14.66
C ASN A 126 12.07 -0.96 -15.03
N LEU A 127 12.22 -1.93 -14.14
CA LEU A 127 13.05 -3.13 -14.39
C LEU A 127 12.26 -4.26 -15.05
N ILE A 128 10.95 -4.29 -14.94
CA ILE A 128 10.05 -5.27 -15.58
C ILE A 128 10.19 -5.17 -17.10
N LYS A 129 10.24 -6.32 -17.77
CA LYS A 129 10.52 -6.42 -19.22
C LYS A 129 9.27 -6.57 -20.08
N LYS A 130 8.23 -7.22 -19.53
CA LYS A 130 6.97 -7.51 -20.23
C LYS A 130 5.80 -7.21 -19.31
N PRO A 131 4.64 -6.76 -19.85
CA PRO A 131 3.42 -6.63 -19.04
C PRO A 131 3.04 -7.97 -18.42
N GLY A 132 2.37 -7.92 -17.28
CA GLY A 132 1.80 -9.09 -16.62
C GLY A 132 0.55 -9.64 -17.30
N VAL A 133 -0.03 -10.68 -16.73
CA VAL A 133 -1.39 -11.11 -17.06
C VAL A 133 -2.40 -10.09 -16.52
N TYR A 134 -3.63 -10.09 -17.06
CA TYR A 134 -4.71 -9.24 -16.54
C TYR A 134 -4.86 -9.38 -15.01
N HIS A 135 -5.04 -8.28 -14.30
CA HIS A 135 -5.13 -8.35 -12.85
C HIS A 135 -6.16 -7.38 -12.26
N VAL A 136 -6.85 -7.88 -11.23
CA VAL A 136 -7.94 -7.18 -10.54
C VAL A 136 -7.60 -7.03 -9.07
N GLY A 137 -7.74 -5.82 -8.54
CA GLY A 137 -7.61 -5.54 -7.10
C GLY A 137 -8.97 -5.38 -6.43
N VAL A 138 -9.16 -6.04 -5.29
CA VAL A 138 -10.35 -5.94 -4.44
C VAL A 138 -9.88 -5.67 -3.01
N PRO A 139 -9.68 -4.40 -2.62
CA PRO A 139 -9.23 -4.07 -1.29
C PRO A 139 -10.30 -4.38 -0.24
N THR A 140 -9.87 -4.97 0.87
CA THR A 140 -10.72 -5.25 2.05
C THR A 140 -10.32 -4.43 3.26
N ILE A 141 -9.38 -3.53 3.09
CA ILE A 141 -8.95 -2.48 4.02
C ILE A 141 -8.69 -1.24 3.18
N SER A 142 -9.06 -0.08 3.70
CA SER A 142 -8.80 1.21 3.07
C SER A 142 -7.65 1.94 3.78
N GLY A 143 -6.71 2.51 3.02
CA GLY A 143 -5.64 3.30 3.61
C GLY A 143 -4.36 3.36 2.80
N THR A 144 -3.79 2.23 2.42
CA THR A 144 -2.47 2.17 1.77
C THR A 144 -2.45 2.70 0.33
N GLY A 145 -3.62 2.76 -0.34
CA GLY A 145 -3.68 3.08 -1.76
C GLY A 145 -3.02 2.03 -2.68
N ALA A 146 -2.71 0.84 -2.13
CA ALA A 146 -2.07 -0.23 -2.89
C ALA A 146 -2.90 -0.66 -4.09
N GLU A 147 -4.21 -0.49 -4.05
CA GLU A 147 -5.14 -0.78 -5.13
C GLU A 147 -4.91 0.09 -6.39
N CYS A 148 -4.24 1.24 -6.27
CA CYS A 148 -4.02 2.14 -7.41
C CYS A 148 -2.55 2.57 -7.59
N SER A 149 -1.67 2.25 -6.66
CA SER A 149 -0.25 2.61 -6.75
C SER A 149 0.48 1.82 -7.84
N MET A 150 1.52 2.42 -8.42
CA MET A 150 2.35 1.75 -9.42
C MET A 150 3.53 0.96 -8.81
N THR A 151 3.38 0.49 -7.58
CA THR A 151 4.39 -0.31 -6.90
C THR A 151 3.78 -1.56 -6.27
N ALA A 152 4.57 -2.63 -6.19
CA ALA A 152 4.31 -3.82 -5.39
C ALA A 152 5.51 -4.02 -4.47
N VAL A 153 5.34 -3.73 -3.18
CA VAL A 153 6.44 -3.76 -2.21
C VAL A 153 6.70 -5.19 -1.74
N LEU A 154 7.93 -5.65 -1.90
CA LEU A 154 8.37 -6.99 -1.51
C LEU A 154 9.62 -6.92 -0.64
N THR A 155 9.69 -7.80 0.33
CA THR A 155 10.91 -8.03 1.10
C THR A 155 11.78 -9.03 0.35
N GLY A 156 12.91 -8.57 -0.18
CA GLY A 156 13.96 -9.40 -0.77
C GLY A 156 15.04 -9.76 0.24
N PRO A 157 15.99 -10.63 -0.12
CA PRO A 157 17.09 -11.03 0.77
C PRO A 157 17.97 -9.84 1.18
N GLU A 158 18.16 -8.87 0.29
CA GLU A 158 19.05 -7.73 0.54
C GLU A 158 18.27 -6.46 0.95
N LYS A 159 17.08 -6.25 0.37
CA LYS A 159 16.34 -4.99 0.53
C LYS A 159 14.83 -5.21 0.53
N LYS A 160 14.11 -4.31 1.21
CA LYS A 160 12.66 -4.12 1.04
C LYS A 160 12.46 -3.02 0.01
N LEU A 161 11.94 -3.37 -1.17
CA LEU A 161 11.75 -2.43 -2.26
C LEU A 161 10.66 -2.93 -3.23
N GLY A 162 9.92 -2.01 -3.84
CA GLY A 162 8.86 -2.34 -4.78
C GLY A 162 9.36 -2.73 -6.17
N LEU A 163 8.59 -3.60 -6.85
CA LEU A 163 8.56 -3.66 -8.30
C LEU A 163 7.74 -2.45 -8.75
N LYS A 164 8.38 -1.45 -9.38
CA LYS A 164 7.75 -0.16 -9.68
C LYS A 164 7.77 0.11 -11.19
N CYS A 165 6.62 -0.01 -11.84
CA CYS A 165 6.42 0.33 -13.26
C CYS A 165 4.94 0.53 -13.56
N GLU A 166 4.60 1.03 -14.77
CA GLU A 166 3.21 1.23 -15.19
C GLU A 166 2.37 -0.06 -15.22
N TRP A 167 2.99 -1.21 -15.46
CA TRP A 167 2.29 -2.50 -15.50
C TRP A 167 1.98 -3.08 -14.12
N THR A 168 2.48 -2.44 -13.04
CA THR A 168 2.13 -2.80 -11.66
C THR A 168 0.73 -2.29 -11.28
N ILE A 169 0.23 -1.26 -11.99
CA ILE A 169 -1.12 -0.71 -11.74
C ILE A 169 -2.15 -1.73 -12.20
N PHE A 170 -3.11 -2.08 -11.36
CA PHE A 170 -4.20 -2.97 -11.70
C PHE A 170 -4.95 -2.51 -12.95
N ASP A 171 -5.33 -3.45 -13.81
CA ASP A 171 -6.19 -3.18 -14.95
C ASP A 171 -7.59 -2.77 -14.48
N GLN A 172 -8.05 -3.39 -13.39
CA GLN A 172 -9.34 -3.10 -12.79
C GLN A 172 -9.29 -3.16 -11.26
N VAL A 173 -10.11 -2.34 -10.60
CA VAL A 173 -10.36 -2.44 -9.16
C VAL A 173 -11.85 -2.47 -8.85
N ILE A 174 -12.21 -3.18 -7.78
CA ILE A 174 -13.57 -3.25 -7.25
C ILE A 174 -13.52 -2.70 -5.83
N LEU A 175 -14.14 -1.56 -5.63
CA LEU A 175 -14.16 -0.83 -4.38
C LEU A 175 -15.52 -1.04 -3.69
N ASP A 176 -15.61 -2.11 -2.89
CA ASP A 176 -16.80 -2.47 -2.12
C ASP A 176 -16.53 -2.31 -0.63
N SER A 177 -17.01 -1.24 -0.04
CA SER A 177 -16.79 -0.93 1.36
C SER A 177 -17.47 -1.91 2.34
N GLU A 178 -18.43 -2.74 1.89
CA GLU A 178 -18.93 -3.84 2.73
C GLU A 178 -17.82 -4.82 3.12
N LEU A 179 -16.78 -4.93 2.31
CA LEU A 179 -15.65 -5.82 2.58
C LEU A 179 -14.73 -5.31 3.70
N THR A 180 -14.82 -4.03 4.05
CA THR A 180 -14.06 -3.41 5.14
C THR A 180 -14.79 -3.43 6.48
N ALA A 181 -16.06 -3.78 6.53
CA ALA A 181 -16.91 -3.68 7.72
C ALA A 181 -16.43 -4.50 8.93
N SER A 182 -15.59 -5.52 8.74
CA SER A 182 -15.04 -6.34 9.81
C SER A 182 -13.65 -5.88 10.32
N VAL A 183 -13.13 -4.79 9.80
CA VAL A 183 -11.83 -4.25 10.22
C VAL A 183 -11.96 -3.68 11.64
N PRO A 184 -11.10 -4.09 12.59
CA PRO A 184 -11.09 -3.51 13.93
C PRO A 184 -10.86 -2.00 13.91
N VAL A 185 -11.48 -1.28 14.84
CA VAL A 185 -11.49 0.20 14.88
C VAL A 185 -10.09 0.81 14.92
N ASP A 186 -9.19 0.22 15.70
CA ASP A 186 -7.80 0.65 15.78
C ASP A 186 -7.06 0.46 14.44
N LYS A 187 -7.22 -0.70 13.82
CA LYS A 187 -6.66 -0.98 12.49
C LYS A 187 -7.24 -0.07 11.43
N TRP A 188 -8.56 0.14 11.44
CA TRP A 188 -9.25 1.10 10.58
C TRP A 188 -8.68 2.52 10.73
N PHE A 189 -8.40 2.93 11.97
CA PHE A 189 -7.77 4.23 12.23
C PHE A 189 -6.35 4.29 11.65
N TYR A 190 -5.48 3.33 11.97
CA TYR A 190 -4.09 3.36 11.51
C TYR A 190 -3.97 3.31 9.98
N THR A 191 -4.78 2.49 9.33
CA THR A 191 -4.76 2.42 7.86
C THR A 191 -5.28 3.70 7.22
N GLY A 192 -6.32 4.30 7.78
CA GLY A 192 -6.82 5.58 7.28
C GLY A 192 -5.85 6.74 7.53
N MET A 193 -5.09 6.71 8.63
CA MET A 193 -4.01 7.69 8.86
C MET A 193 -2.87 7.53 7.85
N ASP A 194 -2.63 6.35 7.34
CA ASP A 194 -1.68 6.15 6.24
C ASP A 194 -2.09 6.96 4.99
N THR A 195 -3.39 6.93 4.62
CA THR A 195 -3.92 7.80 3.57
C THR A 195 -3.69 9.29 3.86
N PHE A 196 -3.97 9.72 5.10
CA PHE A 196 -3.76 11.11 5.51
C PHE A 196 -2.30 11.52 5.37
N ILE A 197 -1.38 10.69 5.87
CA ILE A 197 0.08 10.93 5.82
C ILE A 197 0.56 10.96 4.36
N HIS A 198 0.13 10.03 3.50
CA HIS A 198 0.41 10.04 2.08
C HIS A 198 0.12 11.40 1.44
N CYS A 199 -1.06 11.94 1.76
CA CYS A 199 -1.50 13.21 1.18
C CYS A 199 -0.73 14.42 1.74
N ILE A 200 -0.37 14.40 3.04
CA ILE A 200 0.48 15.45 3.63
C ILE A 200 1.86 15.42 2.99
N GLU A 201 2.51 14.26 2.93
CA GLU A 201 3.84 14.13 2.32
C GLU A 201 3.85 14.48 0.84
N SER A 202 2.82 14.01 0.10
CA SER A 202 2.65 14.33 -1.32
C SER A 202 2.48 15.84 -1.57
N ARG A 203 1.71 16.52 -0.71
CA ARG A 203 1.43 17.95 -0.79
C ARG A 203 2.66 18.81 -0.47
N ASP A 204 3.36 18.47 0.61
CA ASP A 204 4.40 19.32 1.18
C ASP A 204 5.79 19.07 0.55
N GLY A 205 5.93 18.01 -0.27
CA GLY A 205 7.17 17.68 -0.94
C GLY A 205 7.39 18.43 -2.28
N ILE A 206 8.64 18.50 -2.74
CA ILE A 206 9.04 19.25 -3.95
C ILE A 206 8.54 18.65 -5.28
N LEU A 207 8.12 17.40 -5.28
CA LEU A 207 7.59 16.72 -6.47
C LEU A 207 6.09 16.88 -6.62
N ASN A 208 5.44 17.66 -5.74
CA ASN A 208 4.03 17.97 -5.87
C ASN A 208 3.75 18.63 -7.24
N ASN A 209 2.55 18.48 -7.72
CA ASN A 209 2.12 19.08 -8.97
C ASN A 209 0.59 19.19 -8.98
N ALA A 210 0.03 19.93 -9.92
CA ALA A 210 -1.41 20.17 -9.99
C ALA A 210 -2.23 18.86 -10.05
N TYR A 211 -1.67 17.79 -10.63
CA TYR A 211 -2.35 16.50 -10.74
C TYR A 211 -2.38 15.76 -9.40
N SER A 212 -1.23 15.63 -8.72
CA SER A 212 -1.15 15.02 -7.38
C SER A 212 -1.98 15.81 -6.35
N MET A 213 -1.95 17.14 -6.44
CA MET A 213 -2.72 18.03 -5.56
C MET A 213 -4.23 17.84 -5.72
N ALA A 214 -4.72 17.68 -6.96
CA ALA A 214 -6.15 17.45 -7.21
C ALA A 214 -6.69 16.22 -6.48
N TYR A 215 -5.92 15.14 -6.42
CA TYR A 215 -6.27 13.93 -5.66
C TYR A 215 -6.01 14.10 -4.15
N GLY A 216 -4.85 14.62 -3.79
CA GLY A 216 -4.44 14.75 -2.39
C GLY A 216 -5.35 15.67 -1.57
N GLU A 217 -5.72 16.81 -2.09
CA GLU A 217 -6.62 17.75 -1.40
C GLU A 217 -8.02 17.16 -1.21
N GLN A 218 -8.55 16.45 -2.21
CA GLN A 218 -9.86 15.80 -2.05
C GLN A 218 -9.79 14.65 -1.05
N SER A 219 -8.70 13.89 -1.05
CA SER A 219 -8.47 12.83 -0.06
C SER A 219 -8.35 13.40 1.36
N LEU A 220 -7.57 14.47 1.57
CA LEU A 220 -7.46 15.17 2.86
C LEU A 220 -8.82 15.69 3.35
N LYS A 221 -9.63 16.24 2.45
CA LYS A 221 -10.97 16.69 2.80
C LYS A 221 -11.85 15.53 3.31
N LEU A 222 -11.80 14.37 2.65
CA LEU A 222 -12.51 13.17 3.09
C LEU A 222 -11.97 12.67 4.43
N CYS A 223 -10.65 12.60 4.61
CA CYS A 223 -10.04 12.21 5.89
C CYS A 223 -10.47 13.14 7.03
N ARG A 224 -10.50 14.45 6.81
CA ARG A 224 -10.99 15.42 7.81
C ARG A 224 -12.43 15.19 8.17
N ASP A 225 -13.29 14.93 7.19
CA ASP A 225 -14.70 14.61 7.44
C ASP A 225 -14.86 13.33 8.25
N ILE A 226 -14.14 12.28 7.89
CA ILE A 226 -14.14 10.97 8.54
C ILE A 226 -13.63 11.03 10.00
N TYR A 227 -12.52 11.75 10.24
CA TYR A 227 -11.83 11.72 11.53
C TYR A 227 -12.08 12.93 12.42
N LEU A 228 -12.48 14.09 11.85
CA LEU A 228 -12.73 15.33 12.58
C LEU A 228 -14.16 15.86 12.45
N GLY A 229 -14.92 15.35 11.49
CA GLY A 229 -16.30 15.79 11.24
C GLY A 229 -17.25 15.54 12.41
N GLU A 230 -18.47 15.99 12.27
CA GLU A 230 -19.55 15.83 13.30
C GLU A 230 -19.84 14.35 13.57
N ASN A 231 -19.89 13.53 12.51
CA ASN A 231 -20.13 12.08 12.59
C ASN A 231 -18.82 11.27 12.45
N ALA A 232 -17.74 11.74 13.09
CA ALA A 232 -16.44 11.08 13.01
C ALA A 232 -16.47 9.69 13.64
N GLY A 233 -15.72 8.76 13.03
CA GLY A 233 -15.59 7.37 13.49
C GLY A 233 -15.99 6.35 12.43
N GLN A 234 -15.76 5.08 12.75
CA GLN A 234 -16.08 3.99 11.85
C GLN A 234 -17.61 3.84 11.69
N SER A 235 -18.06 3.92 10.48
CA SER A 235 -19.47 3.73 10.10
C SER A 235 -19.54 3.34 8.62
N PRO A 236 -20.66 2.75 8.17
CA PRO A 236 -20.84 2.43 6.76
C PRO A 236 -20.59 3.61 5.82
N GLU A 237 -21.04 4.80 6.16
CA GLU A 237 -20.83 6.01 5.36
C GLU A 237 -19.35 6.42 5.35
N ASN A 238 -18.68 6.35 6.49
CA ASN A 238 -17.27 6.71 6.59
C ASN A 238 -16.35 5.64 5.95
N ASP A 239 -16.77 4.36 5.94
CA ASP A 239 -16.07 3.31 5.18
C ASP A 239 -16.14 3.59 3.67
N ASP A 240 -17.30 4.03 3.13
CA ASP A 240 -17.42 4.47 1.73
C ASP A 240 -16.46 5.62 1.41
N LYS A 241 -16.46 6.64 2.28
CA LYS A 241 -15.57 7.81 2.14
C LYS A 241 -14.11 7.42 2.23
N LEU A 242 -13.74 6.54 3.19
CA LEU A 242 -12.36 6.13 3.41
C LEU A 242 -11.82 5.32 2.24
N MET A 243 -12.64 4.47 1.63
CA MET A 243 -12.26 3.72 0.43
C MET A 243 -11.93 4.64 -0.74
N VAL A 244 -12.72 5.69 -0.95
CA VAL A 244 -12.44 6.72 -1.97
C VAL A 244 -11.22 7.55 -1.58
N ALA A 245 -11.07 7.91 -0.30
CA ALA A 245 -9.90 8.65 0.18
C ALA A 245 -8.60 7.86 -0.01
N SER A 246 -8.61 6.55 0.28
CA SER A 246 -7.49 5.63 0.04
C SER A 246 -7.06 5.62 -1.43
N LEU A 247 -8.01 5.41 -2.35
CA LEU A 247 -7.74 5.46 -3.78
C LEU A 247 -7.13 6.80 -4.20
N MET A 248 -7.72 7.92 -3.77
CA MET A 248 -7.23 9.25 -4.12
C MET A 248 -5.86 9.54 -3.51
N GLY A 249 -5.62 9.15 -2.25
CA GLY A 249 -4.33 9.27 -1.60
C GLY A 249 -3.24 8.47 -2.33
N GLY A 250 -3.56 7.23 -2.72
CA GLY A 250 -2.68 6.40 -3.53
C GLY A 250 -2.37 6.99 -4.91
N LEU A 251 -3.35 7.62 -5.57
CA LEU A 251 -3.11 8.35 -6.80
C LEU A 251 -2.24 9.60 -6.56
N SER A 252 -2.46 10.35 -5.47
CA SER A 252 -1.65 11.51 -5.12
C SER A 252 -0.18 11.13 -5.00
N LEU A 253 0.15 10.12 -4.19
CA LEU A 253 1.54 9.66 -4.04
C LEU A 253 2.13 9.07 -5.33
N THR A 254 1.32 8.42 -6.16
CA THR A 254 1.77 7.88 -7.45
C THR A 254 2.21 8.99 -8.42
N TYR A 255 1.55 10.13 -8.36
CA TYR A 255 1.89 11.30 -9.18
C TYR A 255 2.92 12.25 -8.54
N SER A 256 3.29 12.02 -7.29
CA SER A 256 4.36 12.71 -6.57
C SER A 256 5.36 11.72 -5.98
N GLU A 257 5.45 11.61 -4.67
CA GLU A 257 6.21 10.63 -3.90
C GLU A 257 5.78 10.74 -2.43
N VAL A 258 6.27 9.83 -1.58
CA VAL A 258 6.21 9.92 -0.11
C VAL A 258 7.51 10.51 0.44
N GLY A 259 7.54 10.86 1.73
CA GLY A 259 8.64 11.64 2.31
C GLY A 259 9.29 11.02 3.56
N VAL A 260 9.55 11.87 4.57
CA VAL A 260 10.32 11.51 5.77
C VAL A 260 9.64 10.46 6.61
N CYS A 261 8.31 10.56 6.78
CA CYS A 261 7.56 9.60 7.58
C CYS A 261 7.72 8.17 7.05
N HIS A 262 7.51 8.01 5.74
CA HIS A 262 7.67 6.71 5.10
C HIS A 262 9.12 6.20 5.13
N ALA A 263 10.10 7.09 5.00
CA ALA A 263 11.50 6.70 5.15
C ALA A 263 11.79 6.10 6.54
N LEU A 264 11.30 6.74 7.61
CA LEU A 264 11.46 6.24 8.98
C LEU A 264 10.66 4.97 9.22
N SER A 265 9.42 4.89 8.75
CA SER A 265 8.57 3.71 8.95
C SER A 265 9.16 2.43 8.35
N TYR A 266 9.90 2.54 7.25
CA TYR A 266 10.61 1.41 6.66
C TYR A 266 11.73 0.89 7.57
N GLY A 267 12.40 1.78 8.31
CA GLY A 267 13.35 1.40 9.35
C GLY A 267 12.68 0.57 10.46
N LEU A 268 11.56 1.08 11.01
CA LEU A 268 10.77 0.40 12.03
C LEU A 268 10.27 -0.98 11.55
N SER A 269 9.70 -1.03 10.36
CA SER A 269 9.21 -2.28 9.78
C SER A 269 10.32 -3.30 9.55
N LYS A 270 11.51 -2.87 9.10
CA LYS A 270 12.63 -3.76 8.80
C LYS A 270 13.26 -4.36 10.05
N ILE A 271 13.39 -3.57 11.12
CA ILE A 271 14.13 -3.96 12.33
C ILE A 271 13.19 -4.62 13.36
N PHE A 272 11.98 -4.08 13.54
CA PHE A 272 11.04 -4.54 14.56
C PHE A 272 9.80 -5.25 14.01
N SER A 273 9.70 -5.44 12.69
CA SER A 273 8.54 -6.04 12.02
C SER A 273 7.23 -5.27 12.30
N GLU A 274 7.33 -3.97 12.56
CA GLU A 274 6.14 -3.14 12.76
C GLU A 274 5.32 -3.06 11.48
N LYS A 275 4.01 -3.17 11.61
CA LYS A 275 3.09 -3.06 10.47
C LYS A 275 3.14 -1.66 9.89
N HIS A 276 3.21 -1.56 8.57
CA HIS A 276 3.47 -0.33 7.81
C HIS A 276 2.65 0.88 8.30
N CYS A 277 1.32 0.78 8.31
CA CYS A 277 0.46 1.90 8.69
C CYS A 277 0.64 2.32 10.16
N TYR A 278 0.88 1.35 11.06
CA TYR A 278 1.17 1.62 12.46
C TYR A 278 2.55 2.28 12.62
N ALA A 279 3.58 1.80 11.91
CA ALA A 279 4.90 2.40 11.89
C ALA A 279 4.87 3.85 11.37
N ASN A 280 4.04 4.14 10.35
CA ASN A 280 3.80 5.51 9.90
C ASN A 280 3.19 6.38 11.00
N CYS A 281 2.19 5.89 11.74
CA CYS A 281 1.61 6.64 12.85
C CYS A 281 2.64 6.91 13.97
N LEU A 282 3.48 5.93 14.30
CA LEU A 282 4.57 6.09 15.30
C LEU A 282 5.57 7.15 14.89
N ALA A 283 5.99 7.15 13.62
CA ALA A 283 6.95 8.13 13.12
C ALA A 283 6.33 9.53 12.99
N PHE A 284 5.12 9.62 12.42
CA PHE A 284 4.52 10.89 12.02
C PHE A 284 4.27 11.86 13.18
N GLN A 285 3.88 11.34 14.36
CA GLN A 285 3.63 12.19 15.54
C GLN A 285 4.84 13.01 16.00
N HIS A 286 6.05 12.67 15.55
CA HIS A 286 7.32 13.31 15.93
C HIS A 286 7.97 14.12 14.80
N LEU A 287 7.24 14.37 13.71
CA LEU A 287 7.73 15.04 12.51
C LEU A 287 7.20 16.48 12.36
N ASP A 288 6.95 17.17 13.47
CA ASP A 288 6.49 18.56 13.49
C ASP A 288 7.49 19.52 12.84
N ASP A 289 8.80 19.22 12.84
CA ASP A 289 9.83 19.98 12.12
C ASP A 289 9.64 19.92 10.58
N TYR A 290 9.02 18.86 10.07
CA TYR A 290 8.83 18.65 8.64
C TYR A 290 7.39 18.96 8.19
N TYR A 291 6.39 18.59 9.00
CA TYR A 291 4.97 18.66 8.67
C TYR A 291 4.14 19.29 9.82
N PRO A 292 4.44 20.54 10.24
CA PRO A 292 3.87 21.12 11.47
C PRO A 292 2.33 21.12 11.51
N GLU A 293 1.70 21.53 10.41
CA GLU A 293 0.23 21.54 10.31
C GLU A 293 -0.36 20.10 10.27
N GLY A 294 0.25 19.22 9.50
CA GLY A 294 -0.17 17.83 9.38
C GLY A 294 -0.08 17.08 10.71
N VAL A 295 1.01 17.24 11.45
CA VAL A 295 1.21 16.62 12.78
C VAL A 295 0.23 17.19 13.81
N ALA A 296 -0.03 18.48 13.82
CA ALA A 296 -1.02 19.10 14.71
C ALA A 296 -2.44 18.53 14.45
N GLU A 297 -2.81 18.39 13.17
CA GLU A 297 -4.07 17.84 12.76
C GLU A 297 -4.19 16.34 13.11
N PHE A 298 -3.13 15.55 12.83
CA PHE A 298 -3.02 14.14 13.20
C PHE A 298 -3.19 13.92 14.72
N ASN A 299 -2.51 14.73 15.55
CA ASN A 299 -2.64 14.66 16.99
C ASN A 299 -4.07 14.99 17.47
N THR A 300 -4.78 15.86 16.76
CA THR A 300 -6.19 16.15 17.03
C THR A 300 -7.06 14.93 16.71
N MET A 301 -6.78 14.22 15.60
CA MET A 301 -7.48 12.98 15.23
C MET A 301 -7.22 11.87 16.27
N LEU A 302 -5.96 11.65 16.67
CA LEU A 302 -5.61 10.69 17.74
C LEU A 302 -6.42 10.93 19.00
N LYS A 303 -6.44 12.19 19.45
CA LYS A 303 -7.17 12.59 20.67
C LYS A 303 -8.67 12.36 20.53
N LYS A 304 -9.27 12.73 19.38
CA LYS A 304 -10.71 12.59 19.15
C LYS A 304 -11.17 11.13 19.12
N HIS A 305 -10.31 10.23 18.62
CA HIS A 305 -10.58 8.80 18.54
C HIS A 305 -10.06 7.99 19.74
N ASN A 306 -9.54 8.65 20.77
CA ASN A 306 -8.95 8.00 21.96
C ASN A 306 -7.84 6.98 21.60
N ILE A 307 -7.10 7.25 20.55
CA ILE A 307 -5.95 6.42 20.14
C ILE A 307 -4.72 6.93 20.87
N ASN A 308 -4.09 6.03 21.63
CA ASN A 308 -2.87 6.32 22.36
C ASN A 308 -1.70 5.59 21.72
N LEU A 309 -0.84 6.33 21.03
CA LEU A 309 0.41 5.80 20.54
C LEU A 309 1.44 5.75 21.67
N PRO A 310 2.25 4.69 21.77
CA PRO A 310 3.29 4.60 22.78
C PRO A 310 4.30 5.74 22.64
N GLN A 311 4.85 6.19 23.76
CA GLN A 311 5.83 7.26 23.83
C GLN A 311 7.14 6.71 24.42
N GLY A 312 8.26 7.22 23.93
CA GLY A 312 9.58 6.87 24.43
C GLY A 312 9.97 5.43 24.14
N LEU A 313 9.53 4.89 23.00
CA LEU A 313 9.91 3.55 22.51
C LEU A 313 11.42 3.41 22.38
N SER A 314 12.09 4.45 21.94
CA SER A 314 13.54 4.50 21.73
C SER A 314 14.36 4.20 22.98
N LYS A 315 13.80 4.37 24.18
CA LYS A 315 14.45 4.02 25.45
C LYS A 315 14.74 2.54 25.60
N ASN A 316 14.01 1.71 24.87
CA ASN A 316 14.14 0.26 24.87
C ASN A 316 15.00 -0.25 23.72
N TRP A 317 15.49 0.63 22.82
CA TRP A 317 16.28 0.26 21.67
C TRP A 317 17.76 0.43 21.92
N THR A 318 18.56 -0.46 21.37
CA THR A 318 20.01 -0.32 21.38
C THR A 318 20.48 0.69 20.33
N ASP A 319 21.65 1.27 20.54
CA ASP A 319 22.26 2.17 19.53
C ASP A 319 22.45 1.45 18.19
N ALA A 320 22.76 0.15 18.19
CA ALA A 320 22.92 -0.64 16.99
C ALA A 320 21.60 -0.77 16.20
N GLU A 321 20.46 -0.95 16.88
CA GLU A 321 19.14 -0.98 16.24
C GLU A 321 18.76 0.38 15.67
N ILE A 322 19.02 1.47 16.40
CA ILE A 322 18.77 2.84 15.92
C ILE A 322 19.61 3.13 14.67
N THR A 323 20.90 2.81 14.69
CA THR A 323 21.79 2.97 13.54
C THR A 323 21.33 2.12 12.36
N ALA A 324 20.88 0.86 12.60
CA ALA A 324 20.36 0.00 11.54
C ALA A 324 19.09 0.59 10.88
N MET A 325 18.14 1.12 11.67
CA MET A 325 16.95 1.82 11.18
C MET A 325 17.34 3.07 10.38
N ALA A 326 18.30 3.86 10.88
CA ALA A 326 18.77 5.06 10.19
C ALA A 326 19.39 4.74 8.83
N HIS A 327 20.16 3.67 8.74
CA HIS A 327 20.69 3.21 7.44
C HIS A 327 19.59 2.79 6.48
N VAL A 328 18.53 2.09 6.93
CA VAL A 328 17.38 1.77 6.07
C VAL A 328 16.76 3.03 5.51
N ALA A 329 16.45 4.00 6.37
CA ALA A 329 15.84 5.27 5.98
C ALA A 329 16.75 6.10 5.04
N TYR A 330 18.04 6.19 5.34
CA TYR A 330 19.02 6.93 4.52
C TYR A 330 19.14 6.37 3.10
N ASN A 331 18.99 5.05 2.93
CA ASN A 331 19.06 4.38 1.65
C ASN A 331 17.77 4.48 0.80
N LEU A 332 16.88 5.42 1.13
CA LEU A 332 15.66 5.76 0.38
C LEU A 332 15.75 7.19 -0.20
N PRO A 333 16.73 7.49 -1.09
CA PRO A 333 17.03 8.85 -1.56
C PRO A 333 15.84 9.53 -2.26
N HIS A 334 14.93 8.78 -2.87
CA HIS A 334 13.76 9.33 -3.54
C HIS A 334 12.81 10.01 -2.56
N MET A 335 12.64 9.46 -1.36
CA MET A 335 11.78 10.01 -0.31
C MET A 335 12.40 11.31 0.27
N TRP A 336 13.70 11.29 0.54
CA TRP A 336 14.43 12.48 1.00
C TRP A 336 14.47 13.58 -0.07
N ASN A 337 14.70 13.21 -1.35
CA ASN A 337 14.63 14.14 -2.46
C ASN A 337 13.25 14.81 -2.55
N HIS A 338 12.19 14.05 -2.35
CA HIS A 338 10.84 14.60 -2.36
C HIS A 338 10.61 15.55 -1.18
N ALA A 339 10.98 15.15 0.02
CA ALA A 339 10.72 15.91 1.23
C ALA A 339 11.48 17.24 1.31
N ILE A 340 12.78 17.25 0.98
CA ILE A 340 13.65 18.40 1.28
C ILE A 340 14.57 18.84 0.13
N GLY A 341 14.48 18.21 -1.04
CA GLY A 341 15.22 18.61 -2.23
C GLY A 341 16.37 17.68 -2.60
N THR A 342 16.91 17.87 -3.79
CA THR A 342 17.98 17.04 -4.36
C THR A 342 19.31 17.15 -3.62
N ASP A 343 19.49 18.20 -2.84
CA ASP A 343 20.63 18.49 -1.97
C ASP A 343 20.45 17.94 -0.53
N TRP A 344 19.52 17.01 -0.34
CA TRP A 344 19.18 16.46 0.97
C TRP A 344 20.38 15.86 1.71
N LYS A 345 21.37 15.31 1.02
CA LYS A 345 22.58 14.74 1.63
C LYS A 345 23.47 15.77 2.32
N ASP A 346 23.35 17.03 1.93
CA ASP A 346 24.05 18.15 2.59
C ASP A 346 23.32 18.59 3.86
N LYS A 347 22.06 18.18 4.04
CA LYS A 347 21.16 18.58 5.12
C LYS A 347 20.90 17.46 6.13
N VAL A 348 20.96 16.21 5.72
CA VAL A 348 20.60 15.04 6.53
C VAL A 348 21.73 14.02 6.50
N SER A 349 22.31 13.77 7.67
CA SER A 349 23.28 12.71 7.91
C SER A 349 22.60 11.49 8.55
N ILE A 350 23.34 10.41 8.72
CA ILE A 350 22.87 9.23 9.48
C ILE A 350 22.51 9.65 10.92
N GLU A 351 23.36 10.45 11.54
CA GLU A 351 23.18 10.94 12.91
C GLU A 351 21.89 11.78 13.04
N THR A 352 21.57 12.60 12.05
CA THR A 352 20.30 13.33 12.01
C THR A 352 19.09 12.39 12.01
N ILE A 353 19.19 11.29 11.26
CA ILE A 353 18.09 10.30 11.21
C ILE A 353 18.03 9.50 12.51
N GLU A 354 19.17 9.16 13.13
CA GLU A 354 19.21 8.54 14.46
C GLU A 354 18.52 9.42 15.51
N GLU A 355 18.74 10.74 15.46
CA GLU A 355 18.06 11.70 16.33
C GLU A 355 16.53 11.69 16.14
N LEU A 356 16.06 11.56 14.90
CA LEU A 356 14.63 11.41 14.64
C LEU A 356 14.08 10.12 15.27
N PHE A 357 14.78 8.99 15.15
CA PHE A 357 14.38 7.76 15.82
C PHE A 357 14.41 7.84 17.34
N ARG A 358 15.35 8.61 17.91
CA ARG A 358 15.43 8.80 19.38
C ARG A 358 14.28 9.63 19.96
N ARG A 359 13.50 10.34 19.13
CA ARG A 359 12.28 11.05 19.55
C ARG A 359 11.10 10.14 19.81
N LEU A 360 11.08 8.94 19.15
CA LEU A 360 10.03 7.95 19.32
C LEU A 360 10.20 7.29 20.70
#